data_2afc890372221d7dacd7f87e0bb783dc
#
_entry.id   2afc890372221d7dacd7f87e0bb783dc
#
_cell.length_a   1.000
_cell.length_b   1.000
_cell.length_c   1.000
_cell.angle_alpha   90.00
_cell.angle_beta   90.00
_cell.angle_gamma   90.00
#
_symmetry.space_group_name_H-M   'P 1'
#
loop_
_entity.id
_entity.type
_entity.pdbx_description
1 polymer ?
#
loop_
_entity_poly.entity_id
_entity_poly.type
_entity_poly.pdbx_seq_one_letter_code
_entity_poly.pdbx_strand_id
1 'polypeptide(L)'
;RWKEDFNIYETHGQGFIEGNSLNYSFFVPHDVKGMINLMGGDKAFIRRLDNLFGSSLDPSYYAHTEDVTKEGILGGYIHGNEPSHHIPYLYMWTSQPWKTSENIYKIIDKMYNTRIDGLCGNDDCGQMSAWYIFTALGFYPVCPGSDEYIFGLPQIQQAEISLKAGKKLKIQVCNQSEENKYIQAIYWNGERYTKRFISHHTLIEGGNLIYEMGNKPAETCFDKYSLPYSLSSEDNHRIIPAVQEQQVYASNLNLSSGYHIVLQDNRLENERLWLKKYLQNDFQLIENSQGKTIRLILQSSSEQKEDEYQIDIQDEVKIISPSARGIFYGIQTLRQLMITTAGQCSLPQLAIKDRPYYPWRAYMLDESRVFQGKEAVKSILDEMARLKMNIFHWHLTDDQGWRIEIKKYPKLCQIGARRDSTQLNGWKGNSFDGKVHEGYYKKKEIKEII
;
A
#
# COMPACT_ATOMS: atom_id res chain seq x y z
N ARG A 1 -5.07 14.16 21.36
CA ARG A 1 -5.88 15.37 21.59
C ARG A 1 -6.09 16.03 20.24
N TRP A 2 -7.31 16.35 19.85
CA TRP A 2 -7.59 17.09 18.62
C TRP A 2 -6.97 18.50 18.74
N LYS A 3 -6.46 19.03 17.61
CA LYS A 3 -5.93 20.38 17.54
C LYS A 3 -7.11 21.36 17.55
N GLU A 4 -7.06 22.41 18.41
CA GLU A 4 -8.19 23.34 18.58
C GLU A 4 -8.46 24.19 17.32
N ASP A 5 -7.39 24.56 16.60
CA ASP A 5 -7.46 25.40 15.39
C ASP A 5 -7.26 24.58 14.11
N PHE A 6 -7.82 23.36 14.06
CA PHE A 6 -7.64 22.47 12.93
C PHE A 6 -8.40 22.98 11.69
N ASN A 7 -7.65 23.26 10.61
CA ASN A 7 -8.20 23.66 9.33
C ASN A 7 -7.98 22.57 8.28
N ILE A 8 -9.05 22.03 7.72
CA ILE A 8 -9.02 20.93 6.76
C ILE A 8 -8.37 21.29 5.40
N TYR A 9 -8.28 22.57 5.09
CA TYR A 9 -7.76 23.07 3.81
C TYR A 9 -6.28 23.46 3.88
N GLU A 10 -5.74 23.69 5.08
CA GLU A 10 -4.33 24.04 5.24
C GLU A 10 -3.40 22.92 4.83
N THR A 11 -2.41 23.25 4.02
CA THR A 11 -1.45 22.29 3.44
C THR A 11 -0.20 22.09 4.29
N HIS A 12 0.02 22.96 5.30
CA HIS A 12 1.19 22.87 6.19
C HIS A 12 0.83 23.11 7.64
N GLY A 13 1.62 22.54 8.55
CA GLY A 13 1.51 22.84 9.98
C GLY A 13 0.30 22.23 10.70
N GLN A 14 -0.56 21.50 9.99
CA GLN A 14 -1.75 20.85 10.57
C GLN A 14 -1.57 19.35 10.86
N GLY A 15 -0.33 18.88 10.86
CA GLY A 15 0.01 17.47 11.06
C GLY A 15 0.20 16.70 9.75
N PHE A 16 0.13 17.39 8.62
CA PHE A 16 0.41 16.86 7.29
C PHE A 16 1.63 17.56 6.71
N ILE A 17 2.46 16.80 6.03
CA ILE A 17 3.56 17.29 5.21
C ILE A 17 3.05 17.23 3.79
N GLU A 18 3.02 18.34 3.08
CA GLU A 18 2.53 18.40 1.70
C GLU A 18 1.08 17.88 1.58
N GLY A 19 0.20 18.69 1.04
CA GLY A 19 -1.21 18.36 0.99
C GLY A 19 -1.96 18.66 2.30
N ASN A 20 -3.23 18.34 2.34
CA ASN A 20 -4.14 18.65 3.43
C ASN A 20 -4.94 17.41 3.90
N SER A 21 -5.69 17.56 4.99
CA SER A 21 -6.48 16.47 5.53
C SER A 21 -7.54 15.92 4.56
N LEU A 22 -8.04 16.74 3.62
CA LEU A 22 -9.00 16.29 2.61
C LEU A 22 -8.39 15.23 1.70
N ASN A 23 -7.14 15.45 1.23
CA ASN A 23 -6.43 14.47 0.40
C ASN A 23 -6.03 13.25 1.21
N TYR A 24 -5.43 13.43 2.38
CA TYR A 24 -4.99 12.32 3.22
C TYR A 24 -6.14 11.46 3.75
N SER A 25 -7.36 12.00 3.87
CA SER A 25 -8.54 11.20 4.29
C SER A 25 -8.90 10.10 3.28
N PHE A 26 -8.42 10.18 2.04
CA PHE A 26 -8.59 9.15 1.01
C PHE A 26 -7.38 8.21 0.89
N PHE A 27 -6.32 8.38 1.69
CA PHE A 27 -5.11 7.56 1.59
C PHE A 27 -5.27 6.21 2.30
N VAL A 28 -6.20 5.40 1.79
CA VAL A 28 -6.44 4.01 2.20
C VAL A 28 -6.50 3.12 0.95
N PRO A 29 -5.42 3.09 0.12
CA PRO A 29 -5.46 2.42 -1.19
C PRO A 29 -5.63 0.89 -1.07
N HIS A 30 -5.27 0.30 0.06
CA HIS A 30 -5.40 -1.13 0.34
C HIS A 30 -6.82 -1.57 0.72
N ASP A 31 -7.70 -0.65 1.13
CA ASP A 31 -9.08 -0.99 1.55
C ASP A 31 -10.09 0.10 1.20
N VAL A 32 -10.25 0.34 -0.10
CA VAL A 32 -11.19 1.35 -0.60
C VAL A 32 -12.64 1.00 -0.24
N LYS A 33 -13.03 -0.28 -0.29
CA LYS A 33 -14.37 -0.71 0.11
C LYS A 33 -14.65 -0.46 1.59
N GLY A 34 -13.68 -0.77 2.46
CA GLY A 34 -13.76 -0.44 3.89
C GLY A 34 -13.88 1.06 4.13
N MET A 35 -13.09 1.87 3.42
CA MET A 35 -13.18 3.33 3.47
C MET A 35 -14.56 3.83 3.01
N ILE A 36 -15.11 3.32 1.91
CA ILE A 36 -16.47 3.63 1.44
C ILE A 36 -17.50 3.37 2.54
N ASN A 37 -17.42 2.21 3.19
CA ASN A 37 -18.35 1.84 4.27
C ASN A 37 -18.25 2.79 5.47
N LEU A 38 -17.01 3.11 5.91
CA LEU A 38 -16.76 4.05 7.02
C LEU A 38 -17.22 5.47 6.70
N MET A 39 -17.17 5.89 5.45
CA MET A 39 -17.62 7.23 5.00
C MET A 39 -19.13 7.31 4.75
N GLY A 40 -19.90 6.26 5.03
CA GLY A 40 -21.35 6.25 4.93
C GLY A 40 -21.90 5.68 3.63
N GLY A 41 -21.12 4.84 2.95
CA GLY A 41 -21.50 4.10 1.76
C GLY A 41 -21.30 4.85 0.44
N ASP A 42 -21.62 4.18 -0.66
CA ASP A 42 -21.32 4.59 -2.04
C ASP A 42 -21.71 6.05 -2.35
N LYS A 43 -22.97 6.43 -2.11
CA LYS A 43 -23.45 7.79 -2.40
C LYS A 43 -22.76 8.87 -1.56
N ALA A 44 -22.43 8.58 -0.31
CA ALA A 44 -21.75 9.51 0.56
C ALA A 44 -20.28 9.69 0.14
N PHE A 45 -19.65 8.59 -0.24
CA PHE A 45 -18.28 8.58 -0.73
C PHE A 45 -18.14 9.36 -2.05
N ILE A 46 -19.04 9.11 -3.02
CA ILE A 46 -19.08 9.87 -4.29
C ILE A 46 -19.22 11.37 -4.02
N ARG A 47 -20.15 11.78 -3.13
CA ARG A 47 -20.28 13.21 -2.78
C ARG A 47 -19.01 13.80 -2.19
N ARG A 48 -18.27 13.05 -1.36
CA ARG A 48 -16.99 13.52 -0.79
C ARG A 48 -15.93 13.70 -1.87
N LEU A 49 -15.82 12.76 -2.81
CA LEU A 49 -14.92 12.90 -3.97
C LEU A 49 -15.35 14.07 -4.88
N ASP A 50 -16.64 14.18 -5.18
CA ASP A 50 -17.16 15.30 -5.99
C ASP A 50 -16.87 16.67 -5.32
N ASN A 51 -17.02 16.75 -4.00
CA ASN A 51 -16.69 17.94 -3.25
C ASN A 51 -15.18 18.24 -3.28
N LEU A 52 -14.33 17.22 -3.19
CA LEU A 52 -12.89 17.40 -3.30
C LEU A 52 -12.50 18.03 -4.64
N PHE A 53 -12.99 17.49 -5.76
CA PHE A 53 -12.67 18.01 -7.10
C PHE A 53 -13.42 19.28 -7.51
N GLY A 54 -14.59 19.52 -6.91
CA GLY A 54 -15.50 20.64 -7.25
C GLY A 54 -15.43 21.84 -6.30
N SER A 55 -14.69 21.75 -5.18
CA SER A 55 -14.56 22.87 -4.24
C SER A 55 -13.76 24.01 -4.84
N SER A 56 -13.98 25.22 -4.32
CA SER A 56 -13.15 26.37 -4.62
C SER A 56 -12.34 26.70 -3.38
N LEU A 57 -11.04 26.48 -3.43
CA LEU A 57 -10.14 26.89 -2.34
C LEU A 57 -9.79 28.38 -2.48
N ASP A 58 -9.80 29.07 -1.33
CA ASP A 58 -9.23 30.39 -1.24
C ASP A 58 -7.72 30.34 -1.53
N PRO A 59 -7.18 31.26 -2.35
CA PRO A 59 -5.74 31.30 -2.64
C PRO A 59 -4.83 31.39 -1.41
N SER A 60 -5.33 31.85 -0.27
CA SER A 60 -4.59 31.87 1.00
C SER A 60 -4.22 30.49 1.53
N TYR A 61 -4.91 29.42 1.08
CA TYR A 61 -4.59 28.04 1.43
C TYR A 61 -3.55 27.40 0.49
N TYR A 62 -3.17 28.07 -0.60
CA TYR A 62 -2.11 27.60 -1.45
C TYR A 62 -0.79 27.71 -0.70
N ALA A 63 -0.06 26.61 -0.62
CA ALA A 63 1.25 26.64 -0.02
C ALA A 63 2.21 27.49 -0.87
N HIS A 64 3.11 28.17 -0.21
CA HIS A 64 4.21 28.88 -0.84
C HIS A 64 5.40 27.96 -1.14
N THR A 65 5.15 26.67 -1.36
CA THR A 65 6.15 25.65 -1.68
C THR A 65 6.00 25.18 -3.12
N GLU A 66 7.07 24.67 -3.69
CA GLU A 66 7.13 24.20 -5.07
C GLU A 66 6.20 23.03 -5.34
N ASP A 67 5.82 22.27 -4.29
CA ASP A 67 5.03 21.05 -4.38
C ASP A 67 3.51 21.29 -4.38
N VAL A 68 3.07 22.46 -3.89
CA VAL A 68 1.64 22.79 -3.79
C VAL A 68 1.38 24.14 -4.46
N THR A 69 1.53 24.18 -5.77
CA THR A 69 1.28 25.39 -6.56
C THR A 69 -0.19 25.49 -6.97
N LYS A 70 -0.61 26.69 -7.37
CA LYS A 70 -1.95 26.94 -7.91
C LYS A 70 -2.25 26.08 -9.15
N GLU A 71 -1.23 25.80 -9.94
CA GLU A 71 -1.30 24.98 -11.14
C GLU A 71 -1.59 23.53 -10.80
N GLY A 72 -1.06 23.00 -9.68
CA GLY A 72 -1.23 21.64 -9.22
C GLY A 72 -2.47 21.35 -8.39
N ILE A 73 -3.41 22.30 -8.27
CA ILE A 73 -4.63 22.19 -7.49
C ILE A 73 -5.87 22.19 -8.38
N LEU A 74 -6.78 21.23 -8.16
CA LEU A 74 -8.10 21.16 -8.78
C LEU A 74 -9.15 21.02 -7.67
N GLY A 75 -9.84 22.11 -7.35
CA GLY A 75 -10.69 22.16 -6.17
C GLY A 75 -9.88 22.03 -4.89
N GLY A 76 -10.16 21.01 -4.09
CA GLY A 76 -9.35 20.63 -2.92
C GLY A 76 -8.34 19.53 -3.21
N TYR A 77 -8.31 18.99 -4.42
CA TYR A 77 -7.38 17.96 -4.86
C TYR A 77 -6.02 18.58 -5.22
N ILE A 78 -4.96 18.02 -4.67
CA ILE A 78 -3.59 18.50 -4.84
C ILE A 78 -2.80 17.45 -5.61
N HIS A 79 -2.55 17.70 -6.90
CA HIS A 79 -1.85 16.76 -7.78
C HIS A 79 -0.34 16.83 -7.66
N GLY A 80 0.22 17.99 -7.40
CA GLY A 80 1.66 18.18 -7.21
C GLY A 80 2.24 17.42 -6.01
N ASN A 81 1.45 16.54 -5.40
CA ASN A 81 1.81 15.76 -4.23
C ASN A 81 1.31 14.31 -4.35
N GLU A 82 2.23 13.34 -4.19
CA GLU A 82 2.03 11.92 -4.49
C GLU A 82 0.92 11.23 -3.67
N PRO A 83 0.68 11.56 -2.40
CA PRO A 83 -0.42 10.96 -1.64
C PRO A 83 -1.79 11.12 -2.29
N SER A 84 -1.94 12.03 -3.26
CA SER A 84 -3.18 12.29 -3.97
C SER A 84 -3.35 11.52 -5.28
N HIS A 85 -2.28 10.96 -5.84
CA HIS A 85 -2.23 10.40 -7.21
C HIS A 85 -3.24 9.28 -7.48
N HIS A 86 -3.62 8.51 -6.48
CA HIS A 86 -4.60 7.42 -6.58
C HIS A 86 -6.06 7.91 -6.54
N ILE A 87 -6.32 9.12 -6.01
CA ILE A 87 -7.69 9.61 -5.70
C ILE A 87 -8.62 9.66 -6.93
N PRO A 88 -8.20 10.14 -8.12
CA PRO A 88 -9.09 10.17 -9.28
C PRO A 88 -9.57 8.78 -9.73
N TYR A 89 -8.85 7.70 -9.36
CA TYR A 89 -9.22 6.34 -9.67
C TYR A 89 -10.21 5.71 -8.68
N LEU A 90 -10.45 6.33 -7.51
CA LEU A 90 -11.31 5.77 -6.46
C LEU A 90 -12.77 5.63 -6.88
N TYR A 91 -13.24 6.36 -7.88
CA TYR A 91 -14.57 6.17 -8.45
C TYR A 91 -14.78 4.78 -9.06
N MET A 92 -13.69 4.07 -9.40
CA MET A 92 -13.78 2.70 -9.91
C MET A 92 -14.34 1.69 -8.90
N TRP A 93 -14.34 1.99 -7.60
CA TRP A 93 -15.03 1.19 -6.57
C TRP A 93 -16.49 1.59 -6.36
N THR A 94 -16.99 2.59 -7.07
CA THR A 94 -18.33 3.17 -6.86
C THR A 94 -19.31 2.83 -7.98
N SER A 95 -20.58 3.23 -7.79
CA SER A 95 -21.60 3.14 -8.83
C SER A 95 -21.40 4.11 -10.01
N GLN A 96 -20.40 5.02 -9.95
CA GLN A 96 -20.15 6.01 -11.00
C GLN A 96 -18.68 5.96 -11.51
N PRO A 97 -18.22 4.83 -12.07
CA PRO A 97 -16.82 4.65 -12.49
C PRO A 97 -16.36 5.62 -13.59
N TRP A 98 -17.28 6.14 -14.41
CA TRP A 98 -16.99 7.10 -15.48
C TRP A 98 -16.42 8.43 -14.98
N LYS A 99 -16.65 8.79 -13.71
CA LYS A 99 -16.07 9.99 -13.09
C LYS A 99 -14.56 9.92 -12.95
N THR A 100 -13.97 8.72 -12.96
CA THR A 100 -12.52 8.54 -13.10
C THR A 100 -12.01 9.23 -14.36
N SER A 101 -12.64 8.95 -15.51
CA SER A 101 -12.25 9.56 -16.78
C SER A 101 -12.43 11.08 -16.78
N GLU A 102 -13.53 11.59 -16.21
CA GLU A 102 -13.80 13.03 -16.12
C GLU A 102 -12.72 13.80 -15.33
N ASN A 103 -12.33 13.25 -14.18
CA ASN A 103 -11.34 13.91 -13.32
C ASN A 103 -9.92 13.75 -13.86
N ILE A 104 -9.57 12.60 -14.41
CA ILE A 104 -8.29 12.42 -15.12
C ILE A 104 -8.16 13.42 -16.26
N TYR A 105 -9.20 13.60 -17.07
CA TYR A 105 -9.19 14.58 -18.16
C TYR A 105 -8.87 15.99 -17.64
N LYS A 106 -9.58 16.45 -16.58
CA LYS A 106 -9.35 17.77 -15.98
C LYS A 106 -7.93 17.93 -15.42
N ILE A 107 -7.38 16.87 -14.83
CA ILE A 107 -6.02 16.87 -14.29
C ILE A 107 -5.01 17.02 -15.43
N ILE A 108 -5.11 16.19 -16.46
CA ILE A 108 -4.16 16.23 -17.58
C ILE A 108 -4.25 17.57 -18.32
N ASP A 109 -5.46 18.02 -18.66
CA ASP A 109 -5.68 19.27 -19.36
C ASP A 109 -5.11 20.49 -18.62
N LYS A 110 -5.25 20.52 -17.30
CA LYS A 110 -4.78 21.63 -16.47
C LYS A 110 -3.30 21.54 -16.10
N MET A 111 -2.79 20.33 -15.79
CA MET A 111 -1.59 20.16 -14.99
C MET A 111 -0.39 19.61 -15.74
N TYR A 112 -0.57 19.17 -17.00
CA TYR A 112 0.50 18.64 -17.84
C TYR A 112 0.55 19.38 -19.16
N ASN A 113 1.75 19.74 -19.61
CA ASN A 113 1.96 20.35 -20.91
C ASN A 113 3.38 20.07 -21.44
N THR A 114 3.67 20.47 -22.68
CA THR A 114 4.94 20.17 -23.36
C THR A 114 6.04 21.23 -23.16
N ARG A 115 5.83 22.20 -22.26
CA ARG A 115 6.84 23.23 -21.95
C ARG A 115 7.88 22.69 -20.97
N ILE A 116 8.95 23.46 -20.73
CA ILE A 116 10.01 23.12 -19.75
C ILE A 116 9.42 23.00 -18.34
N ASP A 117 8.42 23.83 -18.01
CA ASP A 117 7.64 23.83 -16.77
C ASP A 117 6.36 22.99 -16.87
N GLY A 118 6.39 21.91 -17.62
CA GLY A 118 5.22 21.10 -17.98
C GLY A 118 4.63 20.23 -16.88
N LEU A 119 5.28 20.14 -15.71
CA LEU A 119 4.79 19.48 -14.51
C LEU A 119 4.30 20.52 -13.50
N CYS A 120 3.22 20.21 -12.79
CA CYS A 120 2.62 21.11 -11.82
C CYS A 120 3.26 21.08 -10.41
N GLY A 121 4.31 20.31 -10.23
CA GLY A 121 5.10 20.13 -9.00
C GLY A 121 6.44 19.50 -9.32
N ASN A 122 7.17 19.10 -8.29
CA ASN A 122 8.41 18.35 -8.44
C ASN A 122 8.14 16.98 -9.06
N ASP A 123 9.06 16.47 -9.87
CA ASP A 123 8.90 15.13 -10.49
C ASP A 123 9.13 13.98 -9.48
N ASP A 124 9.79 14.26 -8.36
CA ASP A 124 10.04 13.36 -7.23
C ASP A 124 10.43 11.92 -7.64
N CYS A 125 11.68 11.80 -8.08
CA CYS A 125 12.24 10.54 -8.57
C CYS A 125 11.47 9.93 -9.75
N GLY A 126 10.74 10.74 -10.52
CA GLY A 126 9.98 10.31 -11.68
C GLY A 126 8.52 9.95 -11.38
N GLN A 127 8.01 10.22 -10.18
CA GLN A 127 6.65 9.84 -9.81
C GLN A 127 5.58 10.60 -10.62
N MET A 128 5.73 11.91 -10.81
CA MET A 128 4.81 12.71 -11.63
C MET A 128 4.79 12.25 -13.09
N SER A 129 5.98 12.00 -13.65
CA SER A 129 6.13 11.46 -15.01
C SER A 129 5.56 10.06 -15.14
N ALA A 130 5.79 9.19 -14.14
CA ALA A 130 5.26 7.83 -14.11
C ALA A 130 3.73 7.83 -14.03
N TRP A 131 3.13 8.71 -13.22
CA TRP A 131 1.68 8.86 -13.16
C TRP A 131 1.09 9.20 -14.52
N TYR A 132 1.69 10.18 -15.23
CA TYR A 132 1.26 10.57 -16.57
C TYR A 132 1.38 9.42 -17.58
N ILE A 133 2.51 8.69 -17.57
CA ILE A 133 2.74 7.57 -18.49
C ILE A 133 1.72 6.45 -18.26
N PHE A 134 1.54 6.00 -17.03
CA PHE A 134 0.54 4.98 -16.71
C PHE A 134 -0.88 5.42 -17.08
N THR A 135 -1.23 6.64 -16.73
CA THR A 135 -2.54 7.23 -17.05
C THR A 135 -2.74 7.33 -18.56
N ALA A 136 -1.73 7.75 -19.31
CA ALA A 136 -1.79 7.83 -20.77
C ALA A 136 -1.96 6.46 -21.44
N LEU A 137 -1.44 5.39 -20.83
CA LEU A 137 -1.67 3.99 -21.24
C LEU A 137 -3.07 3.49 -20.89
N GLY A 138 -3.82 4.22 -20.04
CA GLY A 138 -5.21 3.93 -19.67
C GLY A 138 -5.38 3.15 -18.39
N PHE A 139 -4.37 3.04 -17.51
CA PHE A 139 -4.46 2.35 -16.22
C PHE A 139 -3.43 2.88 -15.22
N TYR A 140 -3.64 2.62 -13.91
CA TYR A 140 -2.75 3.07 -12.84
C TYR A 140 -2.71 2.08 -11.67
N PRO A 141 -1.54 1.81 -11.04
CA PRO A 141 -1.40 0.95 -9.86
C PRO A 141 -1.82 1.71 -8.59
N VAL A 142 -3.11 1.70 -8.27
CA VAL A 142 -3.68 2.44 -7.13
C VAL A 142 -3.17 1.94 -5.78
N CYS A 143 -3.00 0.62 -5.64
CA CYS A 143 -2.55 -0.02 -4.40
C CYS A 143 -1.19 -0.70 -4.62
N PRO A 144 -0.07 -0.09 -4.18
CA PRO A 144 1.22 -0.76 -4.17
C PRO A 144 1.16 -2.07 -3.36
N GLY A 145 1.64 -3.17 -3.95
CA GLY A 145 1.55 -4.50 -3.36
C GLY A 145 0.33 -5.32 -3.79
N SER A 146 -0.64 -4.70 -4.45
CA SER A 146 -1.68 -5.41 -5.21
C SER A 146 -1.16 -5.76 -6.62
N ASP A 147 -1.72 -6.82 -7.21
CA ASP A 147 -1.44 -7.22 -8.61
C ASP A 147 -2.27 -6.44 -9.62
N GLU A 148 -3.04 -5.44 -9.21
CA GLU A 148 -4.04 -4.80 -10.04
C GLU A 148 -3.64 -3.40 -10.52
N TYR A 149 -3.89 -3.15 -11.81
CA TYR A 149 -3.91 -1.82 -12.42
C TYR A 149 -5.36 -1.43 -12.69
N ILE A 150 -5.76 -0.28 -12.16
CA ILE A 150 -7.12 0.23 -12.26
C ILE A 150 -7.26 1.01 -13.57
N PHE A 151 -8.30 0.74 -14.35
CA PHE A 151 -8.54 1.44 -15.61
C PHE A 151 -8.85 2.92 -15.39
N GLY A 152 -8.39 3.74 -16.34
CA GLY A 152 -8.58 5.18 -16.36
C GLY A 152 -8.81 5.69 -17.77
N LEU A 153 -8.49 6.96 -18.05
CA LEU A 153 -8.67 7.58 -19.34
C LEU A 153 -7.37 7.49 -20.18
N PRO A 154 -7.29 6.63 -21.21
CA PRO A 154 -6.11 6.59 -22.09
C PRO A 154 -5.97 7.91 -22.87
N GLN A 155 -4.70 8.34 -23.11
CA GLN A 155 -4.37 9.57 -23.84
C GLN A 155 -3.61 9.32 -25.15
N ILE A 156 -3.28 8.08 -25.44
CA ILE A 156 -2.54 7.66 -26.63
C ILE A 156 -3.48 7.04 -27.67
N GLN A 157 -3.11 7.06 -28.93
CA GLN A 157 -3.82 6.32 -29.96
C GLN A 157 -3.39 4.85 -29.98
N GLN A 158 -2.09 4.62 -29.82
CA GLN A 158 -1.51 3.27 -29.77
C GLN A 158 -0.17 3.26 -29.02
N ALA A 159 0.14 2.13 -28.41
CA ALA A 159 1.46 1.83 -27.85
C ALA A 159 1.83 0.37 -28.06
N GLU A 160 3.13 0.10 -28.15
CA GLU A 160 3.69 -1.24 -28.07
C GLU A 160 4.78 -1.25 -27.00
N ILE A 161 4.62 -2.11 -26.00
CA ILE A 161 5.55 -2.27 -24.89
C ILE A 161 6.25 -3.61 -25.04
N SER A 162 7.57 -3.58 -25.18
CA SER A 162 8.40 -4.80 -25.21
C SER A 162 8.54 -5.36 -23.80
N LEU A 163 8.19 -6.62 -23.65
CA LEU A 163 8.23 -7.35 -22.38
C LEU A 163 9.36 -8.39 -22.38
N LYS A 164 9.61 -9.01 -21.23
CA LYS A 164 10.58 -10.10 -21.11
C LYS A 164 10.24 -11.25 -22.07
N ALA A 165 11.26 -12.00 -22.45
CA ALA A 165 11.16 -13.16 -23.36
C ALA A 165 10.53 -12.84 -24.74
N GLY A 166 10.69 -11.60 -25.24
CA GLY A 166 10.20 -11.19 -26.55
C GLY A 166 8.68 -11.00 -26.65
N LYS A 167 7.96 -11.10 -25.54
CA LYS A 167 6.53 -10.80 -25.47
C LYS A 167 6.27 -9.32 -25.72
N LYS A 168 5.07 -8.97 -26.13
CA LYS A 168 4.66 -7.60 -26.42
C LYS A 168 3.26 -7.34 -25.87
N LEU A 169 3.09 -6.19 -25.23
CA LEU A 169 1.79 -5.64 -24.91
C LEU A 169 1.48 -4.55 -25.93
N LYS A 170 0.38 -4.71 -26.66
CA LYS A 170 -0.13 -3.71 -27.61
C LYS A 170 -1.36 -3.06 -27.04
N ILE A 171 -1.39 -1.73 -27.05
CA ILE A 171 -2.53 -0.94 -26.59
C ILE A 171 -3.04 -0.13 -27.79
N GLN A 172 -4.34 -0.13 -28.02
CA GLN A 172 -5.01 0.63 -29.06
C GLN A 172 -6.23 1.34 -28.50
N VAL A 173 -6.42 2.61 -28.87
CA VAL A 173 -7.55 3.42 -28.46
C VAL A 173 -8.34 3.85 -29.68
N CYS A 174 -9.57 3.39 -29.79
CA CYS A 174 -10.47 3.69 -30.90
C CYS A 174 -11.38 4.87 -30.54
N ASN A 175 -11.68 5.70 -31.53
CA ASN A 175 -12.58 6.86 -31.42
C ASN A 175 -12.14 7.91 -30.40
N GLN A 176 -10.86 8.03 -30.08
CA GLN A 176 -10.34 9.03 -29.18
C GLN A 176 -10.47 10.45 -29.78
N SER A 177 -11.03 11.38 -29.01
CA SER A 177 -11.10 12.80 -29.32
C SER A 177 -11.31 13.60 -28.03
N GLU A 178 -11.24 14.93 -28.11
CA GLU A 178 -11.54 15.83 -26.99
C GLU A 178 -12.97 15.66 -26.44
N GLU A 179 -13.92 15.22 -27.28
CA GLU A 179 -15.30 14.96 -26.90
C GLU A 179 -15.48 13.55 -26.33
N ASN A 180 -14.73 12.57 -26.83
CA ASN A 180 -14.87 11.16 -26.48
C ASN A 180 -14.01 10.80 -25.25
N LYS A 181 -14.47 11.19 -24.07
CA LYS A 181 -13.75 11.06 -22.80
C LYS A 181 -14.15 9.82 -21.97
N TYR A 182 -15.10 9.03 -22.43
CA TYR A 182 -15.64 7.92 -21.67
C TYR A 182 -15.34 6.60 -22.36
N ILE A 183 -14.86 5.63 -21.57
CA ILE A 183 -14.69 4.26 -22.03
C ILE A 183 -16.07 3.65 -22.25
N GLN A 184 -16.31 3.17 -23.49
CA GLN A 184 -17.53 2.44 -23.87
C GLN A 184 -17.34 0.93 -23.78
N ALA A 185 -16.15 0.46 -24.11
CA ALA A 185 -15.79 -0.94 -24.06
C ALA A 185 -14.27 -1.10 -23.90
N ILE A 186 -13.89 -2.21 -23.29
CA ILE A 186 -12.50 -2.69 -23.26
C ILE A 186 -12.50 -4.10 -23.84
N TYR A 187 -11.47 -4.43 -24.64
CA TYR A 187 -11.24 -5.77 -25.13
C TYR A 187 -9.82 -6.21 -24.80
N TRP A 188 -9.69 -7.46 -24.35
CA TRP A 188 -8.43 -8.14 -24.13
C TRP A 188 -8.32 -9.33 -25.07
N ASN A 189 -7.33 -9.31 -25.96
CA ASN A 189 -7.12 -10.35 -27.00
C ASN A 189 -8.36 -10.64 -27.84
N GLY A 190 -9.18 -9.61 -28.12
CA GLY A 190 -10.39 -9.70 -28.92
C GLY A 190 -11.66 -10.05 -28.14
N GLU A 191 -11.54 -10.43 -26.88
CA GLU A 191 -12.70 -10.71 -26.02
C GLU A 191 -13.08 -9.48 -25.19
N ARG A 192 -14.39 -9.27 -24.98
CA ARG A 192 -14.88 -8.17 -24.17
C ARG A 192 -14.44 -8.32 -22.72
N TYR A 193 -13.79 -7.28 -22.19
CA TYR A 193 -13.26 -7.24 -20.86
C TYR A 193 -14.09 -6.28 -19.99
N THR A 194 -14.75 -6.80 -18.95
CA THR A 194 -15.72 -6.03 -18.15
C THR A 194 -15.25 -5.73 -16.73
N LYS A 195 -14.06 -6.23 -16.32
CA LYS A 195 -13.49 -5.87 -15.02
C LYS A 195 -13.02 -4.41 -15.03
N ARG A 196 -12.99 -3.80 -13.85
CA ARG A 196 -12.54 -2.41 -13.67
C ARG A 196 -11.02 -2.27 -13.52
N PHE A 197 -10.31 -3.38 -13.58
CA PHE A 197 -8.87 -3.52 -13.40
C PHE A 197 -8.33 -4.62 -14.29
N ILE A 198 -7.02 -4.63 -14.49
CA ILE A 198 -6.30 -5.71 -15.14
C ILE A 198 -5.09 -6.09 -14.29
N SER A 199 -4.79 -7.40 -14.16
CA SER A 199 -3.67 -7.82 -13.32
C SER A 199 -2.32 -7.59 -14.00
N HIS A 200 -1.29 -7.33 -13.18
CA HIS A 200 0.10 -7.27 -13.66
C HIS A 200 0.50 -8.57 -14.36
N HIS A 201 0.12 -9.70 -13.77
CA HIS A 201 0.38 -11.01 -14.37
C HIS A 201 -0.21 -11.12 -15.78
N THR A 202 -1.45 -10.68 -15.97
CA THR A 202 -2.08 -10.65 -17.31
C THR A 202 -1.32 -9.77 -18.28
N LEU A 203 -0.93 -8.55 -17.86
CA LEU A 203 -0.22 -7.60 -18.74
C LEU A 203 1.16 -8.10 -19.17
N ILE A 204 1.95 -8.71 -18.25
CA ILE A 204 3.31 -9.17 -18.56
C ILE A 204 3.34 -10.45 -19.41
N GLU A 205 2.23 -11.17 -19.52
CA GLU A 205 2.10 -12.27 -20.50
C GLU A 205 2.03 -11.76 -21.94
N GLY A 206 1.78 -10.46 -22.12
CA GLY A 206 1.61 -9.82 -23.44
C GLY A 206 0.21 -10.07 -24.00
N GLY A 207 -0.15 -9.25 -24.97
CA GLY A 207 -1.46 -9.33 -25.60
C GLY A 207 -1.89 -8.00 -26.20
N ASN A 208 -3.17 -7.93 -26.60
CA ASN A 208 -3.77 -6.75 -27.21
C ASN A 208 -4.86 -6.18 -26.31
N LEU A 209 -4.65 -4.97 -25.81
CA LEU A 209 -5.62 -4.21 -25.02
C LEU A 209 -6.22 -3.12 -25.91
N ILE A 210 -7.54 -3.15 -26.11
CA ILE A 210 -8.24 -2.19 -26.98
C ILE A 210 -9.28 -1.45 -26.15
N TYR A 211 -9.25 -0.12 -26.24
CA TYR A 211 -10.26 0.76 -25.66
C TYR A 211 -11.16 1.31 -26.77
N GLU A 212 -12.46 1.29 -26.59
CA GLU A 212 -13.44 2.04 -27.37
C GLU A 212 -13.92 3.24 -26.58
N MET A 213 -13.79 4.43 -27.16
CA MET A 213 -14.13 5.69 -26.50
C MET A 213 -15.41 6.28 -27.05
N GLY A 214 -16.11 7.08 -26.23
CA GLY A 214 -17.31 7.81 -26.64
C GLY A 214 -17.55 9.07 -25.80
N ASN A 215 -18.55 9.84 -26.20
CA ASN A 215 -18.83 11.18 -25.64
C ASN A 215 -19.84 11.19 -24.47
N LYS A 216 -20.31 10.04 -24.03
CA LYS A 216 -21.25 9.90 -22.91
C LYS A 216 -20.82 8.78 -21.97
N PRO A 217 -21.10 8.89 -20.66
CA PRO A 217 -20.89 7.80 -19.73
C PRO A 217 -21.57 6.51 -20.19
N ALA A 218 -20.86 5.38 -20.10
CA ALA A 218 -21.40 4.06 -20.39
C ALA A 218 -21.63 3.30 -19.07
N GLU A 219 -22.87 3.19 -18.63
CA GLU A 219 -23.22 2.53 -17.37
C GLU A 219 -22.95 1.02 -17.39
N THR A 220 -22.94 0.42 -18.59
CA THR A 220 -22.75 -1.03 -18.80
C THR A 220 -21.34 -1.42 -19.23
N CYS A 221 -20.40 -0.46 -19.24
CA CYS A 221 -19.02 -0.73 -19.64
C CYS A 221 -18.38 -1.78 -18.73
N PHE A 222 -18.61 -1.66 -17.43
CA PHE A 222 -18.03 -2.51 -16.40
C PHE A 222 -19.08 -3.35 -15.69
N ASP A 223 -18.70 -4.57 -15.33
CA ASP A 223 -19.49 -5.39 -14.41
C ASP A 223 -19.49 -4.74 -13.02
N LYS A 224 -20.70 -4.52 -12.47
CA LYS A 224 -20.89 -3.90 -11.14
C LYS A 224 -20.37 -4.75 -9.98
N TYR A 225 -20.22 -6.05 -10.18
CA TYR A 225 -19.73 -6.98 -9.16
C TYR A 225 -18.21 -7.20 -9.25
N SER A 226 -17.58 -6.89 -10.38
CA SER A 226 -16.15 -7.04 -10.60
C SER A 226 -15.40 -5.79 -10.14
N LEU A 227 -15.45 -5.52 -8.84
CA LEU A 227 -14.75 -4.40 -8.21
C LEU A 227 -13.26 -4.72 -8.07
N PRO A 228 -12.39 -3.69 -8.10
CA PRO A 228 -10.98 -3.89 -7.78
C PRO A 228 -10.78 -4.34 -6.33
N TYR A 229 -9.59 -4.81 -6.05
CA TYR A 229 -9.17 -5.29 -4.73
C TYR A 229 -9.52 -4.31 -3.61
N SER A 230 -9.98 -4.86 -2.50
CA SER A 230 -10.09 -4.20 -1.21
C SER A 230 -9.95 -5.24 -0.10
N LEU A 231 -9.20 -4.92 0.93
CA LEU A 231 -8.97 -5.81 2.07
C LEU A 231 -10.28 -6.28 2.74
N SER A 232 -11.30 -5.41 2.77
CA SER A 232 -12.64 -5.70 3.33
C SER A 232 -13.58 -6.41 2.36
N SER A 233 -13.15 -6.82 1.15
CA SER A 233 -14.00 -7.61 0.26
C SER A 233 -14.20 -9.02 0.81
N GLU A 234 -15.41 -9.57 0.65
CA GLU A 234 -15.75 -10.89 1.19
C GLU A 234 -14.90 -12.03 0.61
N ASP A 235 -14.37 -11.83 -0.60
CA ASP A 235 -13.52 -12.81 -1.31
C ASP A 235 -12.04 -12.76 -0.90
N ASN A 236 -11.62 -11.76 -0.11
CA ASN A 236 -10.23 -11.61 0.32
C ASN A 236 -10.04 -12.07 1.76
N HIS A 237 -9.21 -13.05 1.97
CA HIS A 237 -8.87 -13.59 3.29
C HIS A 237 -7.94 -12.67 4.10
N ARG A 238 -8.04 -11.36 3.93
CA ARG A 238 -7.35 -10.31 4.73
C ARG A 238 -5.82 -10.50 4.84
N ILE A 239 -5.20 -11.12 3.84
CA ILE A 239 -3.75 -11.31 3.81
C ILE A 239 -3.08 -10.13 3.09
N ILE A 240 -2.14 -9.48 3.77
CA ILE A 240 -1.35 -8.38 3.22
C ILE A 240 0.14 -8.71 3.31
N PRO A 241 0.89 -8.64 2.20
CA PRO A 241 0.45 -8.53 0.81
C PRO A 241 -0.42 -9.69 0.36
N ALA A 242 -1.27 -9.47 -0.67
CA ALA A 242 -2.08 -10.54 -1.24
C ALA A 242 -1.20 -11.69 -1.73
N VAL A 243 -1.64 -12.92 -1.49
CA VAL A 243 -0.92 -14.12 -1.92
C VAL A 243 -1.12 -14.38 -3.42
N GLN A 244 -0.15 -15.04 -4.06
CA GLN A 244 -0.19 -15.26 -5.52
C GLN A 244 -1.24 -16.28 -5.93
N GLU A 245 -1.34 -17.39 -5.20
CA GLU A 245 -2.29 -18.46 -5.49
C GLU A 245 -3.01 -18.86 -4.21
N GLN A 246 -4.34 -18.98 -4.28
CA GLN A 246 -5.16 -19.39 -3.15
C GLN A 246 -6.35 -20.23 -3.62
N GLN A 247 -6.58 -21.34 -2.94
CA GLN A 247 -7.77 -22.17 -3.09
C GLN A 247 -8.45 -22.30 -1.74
N VAL A 248 -9.70 -21.86 -1.64
CA VAL A 248 -10.47 -21.89 -0.40
C VAL A 248 -11.42 -23.07 -0.39
N TYR A 249 -11.55 -23.70 0.76
CA TYR A 249 -12.50 -24.78 1.01
C TYR A 249 -13.64 -24.29 1.90
N ALA A 250 -14.79 -24.97 1.88
CA ALA A 250 -16.01 -24.51 2.53
C ALA A 250 -16.06 -24.68 4.06
N SER A 251 -14.94 -25.00 4.72
CA SER A 251 -14.89 -25.33 6.16
C SER A 251 -13.82 -24.53 6.90
N ASN A 252 -13.89 -24.53 8.23
CA ASN A 252 -12.91 -23.94 9.11
C ASN A 252 -12.28 -24.98 10.03
N LEU A 253 -10.98 -24.84 10.30
CA LEU A 253 -10.25 -25.59 11.31
C LEU A 253 -10.34 -24.85 12.65
N ASN A 254 -10.93 -25.46 13.66
CA ASN A 254 -11.04 -24.88 15.01
C ASN A 254 -9.79 -25.20 15.84
N LEU A 255 -9.14 -24.17 16.39
CA LEU A 255 -7.95 -24.26 17.23
C LEU A 255 -8.23 -24.06 18.72
N SER A 256 -9.49 -23.89 19.14
CA SER A 256 -9.84 -23.58 20.55
C SER A 256 -9.47 -24.70 21.52
N SER A 257 -9.29 -25.95 21.07
CA SER A 257 -8.76 -27.06 21.87
C SER A 257 -7.25 -27.00 22.12
N GLY A 258 -6.57 -26.00 21.57
CA GLY A 258 -5.12 -25.86 21.59
C GLY A 258 -4.44 -26.32 20.32
N TYR A 259 -3.12 -26.22 20.32
CA TYR A 259 -2.28 -26.58 19.18
C TYR A 259 -1.07 -27.42 19.60
N HIS A 260 -0.47 -28.10 18.61
CA HIS A 260 0.77 -28.84 18.76
C HIS A 260 1.69 -28.58 17.56
N ILE A 261 2.89 -28.02 17.80
CA ILE A 261 3.85 -27.73 16.74
C ILE A 261 4.78 -28.89 16.52
N VAL A 262 4.86 -29.39 15.31
CA VAL A 262 5.76 -30.48 14.88
C VAL A 262 6.78 -29.95 13.89
N LEU A 263 8.06 -30.13 14.19
CA LEU A 263 9.16 -29.83 13.29
C LEU A 263 9.58 -31.07 12.53
N GLN A 264 9.75 -30.97 11.22
CA GLN A 264 10.40 -31.98 10.41
C GLN A 264 11.93 -31.86 10.48
N ASP A 265 12.43 -30.68 10.75
CA ASP A 265 13.86 -30.35 10.79
C ASP A 265 14.16 -29.40 11.97
N ASN A 266 15.16 -29.78 12.79
CA ASN A 266 15.54 -29.00 13.97
C ASN A 266 16.12 -27.61 13.64
N ARG A 267 16.49 -27.35 12.39
CA ARG A 267 16.90 -26.02 11.93
C ARG A 267 15.78 -24.99 12.00
N LEU A 268 14.53 -25.42 12.16
CA LEU A 268 13.34 -24.56 12.30
C LEU A 268 12.98 -24.22 13.75
N GLU A 269 13.87 -24.43 14.70
CA GLU A 269 13.58 -24.14 16.11
C GLU A 269 13.25 -22.65 16.38
N ASN A 270 13.94 -21.74 15.68
CA ASN A 270 13.64 -20.30 15.79
C ASN A 270 12.20 -19.99 15.27
N GLU A 271 11.83 -20.54 14.13
CA GLU A 271 10.50 -20.38 13.53
C GLU A 271 9.40 -20.97 14.42
N ARG A 272 9.68 -22.12 15.06
CA ARG A 272 8.80 -22.71 16.07
C ARG A 272 8.58 -21.76 17.25
N LEU A 273 9.64 -21.17 17.78
CA LEU A 273 9.57 -20.22 18.89
C LEU A 273 8.76 -18.98 18.52
N TRP A 274 8.96 -18.43 17.32
CA TRP A 274 8.16 -17.30 16.82
C TRP A 274 6.69 -17.69 16.68
N LEU A 275 6.38 -18.81 16.04
CA LEU A 275 5.02 -19.30 15.90
C LEU A 275 4.34 -19.49 17.29
N LYS A 276 5.03 -20.13 18.24
CA LYS A 276 4.55 -20.31 19.59
C LYS A 276 4.24 -18.97 20.26
N LYS A 277 5.17 -17.99 20.15
CA LYS A 277 4.98 -16.65 20.71
C LYS A 277 3.71 -15.98 20.15
N TYR A 278 3.49 -16.04 18.84
CA TYR A 278 2.30 -15.44 18.22
C TYR A 278 1.01 -16.16 18.66
N LEU A 279 0.99 -17.50 18.65
CA LEU A 279 -0.19 -18.25 19.05
C LEU A 279 -0.59 -18.00 20.51
N GLN A 280 0.39 -17.85 21.40
CA GLN A 280 0.15 -17.59 22.83
C GLN A 280 -0.21 -16.12 23.10
N ASN A 281 0.52 -15.17 22.54
CA ASN A 281 0.38 -13.74 22.88
C ASN A 281 -0.77 -13.07 22.10
N ASP A 282 -0.91 -13.35 20.81
CA ASP A 282 -1.89 -12.67 19.97
C ASP A 282 -3.26 -13.37 20.02
N PHE A 283 -3.27 -14.72 20.18
CA PHE A 283 -4.48 -15.52 20.08
C PHE A 283 -4.82 -16.28 21.37
N GLN A 284 -3.98 -16.18 22.41
CA GLN A 284 -4.15 -16.82 23.71
C GLN A 284 -4.36 -18.32 23.66
N LEU A 285 -3.81 -18.98 22.64
CA LEU A 285 -3.89 -20.42 22.46
C LEU A 285 -2.89 -21.16 23.35
N ILE A 286 -3.26 -22.36 23.78
CA ILE A 286 -2.47 -23.19 24.68
C ILE A 286 -1.80 -24.31 23.85
N GLU A 287 -0.49 -24.49 24.03
CA GLU A 287 0.22 -25.65 23.47
C GLU A 287 -0.19 -26.92 24.22
N ASN A 288 -0.72 -27.89 23.46
CA ASN A 288 -1.31 -29.11 24.00
C ASN A 288 -1.12 -30.28 23.02
N SER A 289 -0.58 -31.39 23.49
CA SER A 289 -0.34 -32.61 22.66
C SER A 289 -1.59 -33.18 22.03
N GLN A 290 -2.77 -32.90 22.55
CA GLN A 290 -4.07 -33.29 21.97
C GLN A 290 -4.66 -32.20 21.07
N GLY A 291 -4.01 -31.03 20.95
CA GLY A 291 -4.42 -29.93 20.08
C GLY A 291 -4.22 -30.21 18.60
N LYS A 292 -4.68 -29.30 17.77
CA LYS A 292 -4.48 -29.40 16.32
C LYS A 292 -3.02 -29.27 15.95
N THR A 293 -2.55 -30.13 15.05
CA THR A 293 -1.14 -30.15 14.61
C THR A 293 -0.86 -28.98 13.67
N ILE A 294 0.24 -28.27 13.93
CA ILE A 294 0.85 -27.31 13.02
C ILE A 294 2.24 -27.81 12.66
N ARG A 295 2.46 -28.16 11.43
CA ARG A 295 3.68 -28.81 10.94
C ARG A 295 4.53 -27.86 10.12
N LEU A 296 5.80 -27.66 10.50
CA LEU A 296 6.79 -26.89 9.77
C LEU A 296 7.72 -27.83 9.00
N ILE A 297 7.82 -27.66 7.67
CA ILE A 297 8.45 -28.61 6.76
C ILE A 297 9.48 -27.90 5.88
N LEU A 298 10.76 -28.28 5.98
CA LEU A 298 11.77 -27.89 4.99
C LEU A 298 11.77 -28.89 3.85
N GLN A 299 11.40 -28.44 2.66
CA GLN A 299 11.40 -29.26 1.46
C GLN A 299 12.01 -28.48 0.30
N SER A 300 13.23 -28.87 -0.09
CA SER A 300 13.94 -28.26 -1.21
C SER A 300 13.46 -28.86 -2.53
N SER A 301 13.21 -28.02 -3.52
CA SER A 301 13.11 -28.41 -4.92
C SER A 301 14.03 -27.53 -5.75
N SER A 302 14.51 -28.02 -6.88
CA SER A 302 15.41 -27.28 -7.79
C SER A 302 14.78 -26.04 -8.43
N GLU A 303 13.46 -25.90 -8.36
CA GLU A 303 12.68 -24.85 -9.02
C GLU A 303 12.17 -23.76 -8.05
N GLN A 304 12.17 -24.03 -6.73
CA GLN A 304 11.65 -23.10 -5.73
C GLN A 304 12.70 -22.08 -5.29
N LYS A 305 12.25 -20.83 -5.08
CA LYS A 305 13.06 -19.73 -4.53
C LYS A 305 13.04 -19.76 -3.01
N GLU A 306 14.11 -19.27 -2.38
CA GLU A 306 14.26 -19.25 -0.91
C GLU A 306 13.08 -18.62 -0.15
N ASP A 307 12.41 -17.62 -0.73
CA ASP A 307 11.31 -16.90 -0.10
C ASP A 307 9.93 -17.49 -0.40
N GLU A 308 9.88 -18.57 -1.20
CA GLU A 308 8.63 -19.25 -1.55
C GLU A 308 8.14 -20.13 -0.40
N TYR A 309 6.82 -20.15 -0.18
CA TYR A 309 6.20 -21.03 0.80
C TYR A 309 4.84 -21.51 0.32
N GLN A 310 4.39 -22.61 0.92
CA GLN A 310 3.07 -23.18 0.74
C GLN A 310 2.41 -23.37 2.10
N ILE A 311 1.12 -23.11 2.17
CA ILE A 311 0.29 -23.42 3.34
C ILE A 311 -0.84 -24.35 2.88
N ASP A 312 -1.06 -25.43 3.62
CA ASP A 312 -2.23 -26.29 3.48
C ASP A 312 -2.92 -26.42 4.83
N ILE A 313 -4.17 -25.98 4.90
CA ILE A 313 -5.01 -26.02 6.09
C ILE A 313 -6.21 -26.89 5.81
N GLN A 314 -6.22 -28.07 6.40
CA GLN A 314 -7.33 -29.02 6.38
C GLN A 314 -7.61 -29.52 7.80
N ASP A 315 -7.35 -30.76 8.13
CA ASP A 315 -7.44 -31.30 9.50
C ASP A 315 -6.23 -30.92 10.37
N GLU A 316 -5.12 -30.59 9.74
CA GLU A 316 -3.90 -30.01 10.31
C GLU A 316 -3.43 -28.81 9.47
N VAL A 317 -2.51 -28.03 10.00
CA VAL A 317 -1.83 -26.95 9.27
C VAL A 317 -0.46 -27.44 8.84
N LYS A 318 -0.12 -27.30 7.57
CA LYS A 318 1.23 -27.51 7.03
C LYS A 318 1.78 -26.20 6.47
N ILE A 319 2.99 -25.84 6.85
CA ILE A 319 3.77 -24.77 6.24
C ILE A 319 5.03 -25.40 5.65
N ILE A 320 5.18 -25.28 4.34
CA ILE A 320 6.22 -25.96 3.56
C ILE A 320 7.05 -24.89 2.83
N SER A 321 8.37 -24.96 2.93
CA SER A 321 9.28 -24.04 2.21
C SER A 321 10.65 -24.67 2.01
N PRO A 322 11.43 -24.24 1.00
CA PRO A 322 12.83 -24.63 0.85
C PRO A 322 13.76 -23.98 1.91
N SER A 323 13.29 -22.95 2.62
CA SER A 323 14.12 -22.20 3.59
C SER A 323 13.39 -21.86 4.87
N ALA A 324 14.13 -21.62 5.95
CA ALA A 324 13.60 -21.09 7.22
C ALA A 324 12.90 -19.73 7.03
N ARG A 325 13.44 -18.85 6.15
CA ARG A 325 12.85 -17.55 5.84
C ARG A 325 11.47 -17.70 5.18
N GLY A 326 11.29 -18.62 4.25
CA GLY A 326 9.97 -18.89 3.67
C GLY A 326 8.99 -19.50 4.67
N ILE A 327 9.44 -20.37 5.60
CA ILE A 327 8.62 -20.83 6.73
C ILE A 327 8.18 -19.64 7.59
N PHE A 328 9.09 -18.69 7.90
CA PHE A 328 8.75 -17.48 8.63
C PHE A 328 7.65 -16.66 7.92
N TYR A 329 7.74 -16.48 6.59
CA TYR A 329 6.68 -15.79 5.82
C TYR A 329 5.36 -16.55 5.82
N GLY A 330 5.40 -17.88 5.76
CA GLY A 330 4.22 -18.73 5.94
C GLY A 330 3.58 -18.55 7.32
N ILE A 331 4.38 -18.44 8.38
CA ILE A 331 3.89 -18.12 9.74
C ILE A 331 3.20 -16.76 9.78
N GLN A 332 3.76 -15.74 9.12
CA GLN A 332 3.12 -14.40 9.08
C GLN A 332 1.79 -14.43 8.32
N THR A 333 1.69 -15.24 7.27
CA THR A 333 0.41 -15.47 6.57
C THR A 333 -0.58 -16.21 7.44
N LEU A 334 -0.16 -17.28 8.13
CA LEU A 334 -1.01 -18.01 9.09
C LEU A 334 -1.55 -17.06 10.18
N ARG A 335 -0.70 -16.18 10.73
CA ARG A 335 -1.06 -15.19 11.73
C ARG A 335 -2.19 -14.26 11.24
N GLN A 336 -2.19 -13.88 9.95
CA GLN A 336 -3.22 -13.03 9.35
C GLN A 336 -4.52 -13.79 9.03
N LEU A 337 -4.45 -15.11 8.82
CA LEU A 337 -5.63 -15.95 8.56
C LEU A 337 -6.42 -16.30 9.83
N MET A 338 -5.82 -16.14 11.00
CA MET A 338 -6.47 -16.51 12.26
C MET A 338 -7.62 -15.58 12.62
N ILE A 339 -8.79 -16.15 12.88
CA ILE A 339 -10.01 -15.44 13.22
C ILE A 339 -10.41 -15.79 14.65
N THR A 340 -10.54 -14.77 15.49
CA THR A 340 -11.04 -14.94 16.85
C THR A 340 -12.44 -14.32 16.95
N THR A 341 -13.44 -15.14 17.27
CA THR A 341 -14.82 -14.72 17.46
C THR A 341 -15.36 -15.34 18.74
N ALA A 342 -15.86 -14.52 19.67
CA ALA A 342 -16.41 -14.96 20.94
C ALA A 342 -15.47 -15.89 21.75
N GLY A 343 -14.15 -15.64 21.70
CA GLY A 343 -13.13 -16.44 22.39
C GLY A 343 -12.77 -17.77 21.71
N GLN A 344 -13.35 -18.04 20.54
CA GLN A 344 -12.97 -19.19 19.70
C GLN A 344 -12.02 -18.74 18.59
N CYS A 345 -10.92 -19.48 18.44
CA CYS A 345 -9.95 -19.24 17.39
C CYS A 345 -10.10 -20.29 16.28
N SER A 346 -10.20 -19.84 15.04
CA SER A 346 -10.34 -20.68 13.86
C SER A 346 -9.50 -20.19 12.69
N LEU A 347 -9.23 -21.10 11.75
CA LEU A 347 -8.57 -20.84 10.49
C LEU A 347 -9.49 -21.30 9.35
N PRO A 348 -9.61 -20.54 8.24
CA PRO A 348 -10.26 -21.04 7.04
C PRO A 348 -9.49 -22.25 6.50
N GLN A 349 -10.18 -23.30 6.07
CA GLN A 349 -9.53 -24.37 5.33
C GLN A 349 -9.22 -23.89 3.92
N LEU A 350 -7.92 -23.93 3.55
CA LEU A 350 -7.43 -23.42 2.28
C LEU A 350 -6.06 -23.98 1.92
N ALA A 351 -5.69 -23.86 0.66
CA ALA A 351 -4.32 -24.02 0.18
C ALA A 351 -3.80 -22.69 -0.38
N ILE A 352 -2.56 -22.34 -0.03
CA ILE A 352 -1.86 -21.15 -0.51
C ILE A 352 -0.52 -21.57 -1.10
N LYS A 353 -0.15 -20.95 -2.22
CA LYS A 353 1.22 -20.92 -2.73
C LYS A 353 1.61 -19.47 -2.96
N ASP A 354 2.68 -19.02 -2.33
CA ASP A 354 3.07 -17.62 -2.34
C ASP A 354 4.58 -17.42 -2.35
N ARG A 355 4.99 -16.32 -2.93
CA ARG A 355 6.36 -15.80 -2.91
C ARG A 355 6.34 -14.29 -3.10
N PRO A 356 7.28 -13.53 -2.53
CA PRO A 356 7.39 -12.10 -2.80
C PRO A 356 7.70 -11.83 -4.28
N TYR A 357 7.05 -10.82 -4.86
CA TYR A 357 7.39 -10.31 -6.19
C TYR A 357 8.75 -9.63 -6.22
N TYR A 358 9.04 -8.85 -5.17
CA TYR A 358 10.25 -8.04 -5.05
C TYR A 358 11.20 -8.63 -4.00
N PRO A 359 12.49 -8.80 -4.32
CA PRO A 359 13.48 -9.26 -3.33
C PRO A 359 13.82 -8.17 -2.30
N TRP A 360 13.60 -6.90 -2.61
CA TRP A 360 13.83 -5.75 -1.73
C TRP A 360 12.49 -5.17 -1.29
N ARG A 361 12.19 -5.25 0.01
CA ARG A 361 10.96 -4.74 0.62
C ARG A 361 11.35 -3.98 1.89
N ALA A 362 11.60 -2.70 1.74
CA ALA A 362 12.21 -1.86 2.76
C ALA A 362 11.20 -0.90 3.41
N TYR A 363 11.47 -0.58 4.66
CA TYR A 363 10.89 0.54 5.38
C TYR A 363 12.01 1.40 5.98
N MET A 364 11.90 2.72 5.89
CA MET A 364 12.83 3.66 6.49
C MET A 364 12.15 4.40 7.65
N LEU A 365 12.81 4.42 8.80
CA LEU A 365 12.41 5.22 9.95
C LEU A 365 13.43 6.32 10.20
N ASP A 366 12.99 7.57 10.12
CA ASP A 366 13.77 8.74 10.44
C ASP A 366 13.67 9.08 11.94
N GLU A 367 14.63 8.61 12.70
CA GLU A 367 14.77 8.92 14.12
C GLU A 367 15.61 10.18 14.38
N SER A 368 16.35 10.63 13.36
CA SER A 368 17.15 11.83 13.49
C SER A 368 16.26 13.06 13.70
N ARG A 369 15.19 13.21 12.93
CA ARG A 369 14.25 14.31 13.07
C ARG A 369 13.37 14.18 14.31
N VAL A 370 12.85 12.97 14.59
CA VAL A 370 11.99 12.71 15.75
C VAL A 370 12.36 11.39 16.40
N PHE A 371 12.98 11.45 17.57
CA PHE A 371 13.32 10.26 18.34
C PHE A 371 12.08 9.56 18.89
N GLN A 372 11.84 8.32 18.47
CA GLN A 372 10.66 7.51 18.84
C GLN A 372 10.93 6.55 20.01
N GLY A 373 12.20 6.11 20.15
CA GLY A 373 12.60 5.16 21.17
C GLY A 373 12.39 3.68 20.82
N LYS A 374 13.02 2.80 21.61
CA LYS A 374 13.17 1.39 21.23
C LYS A 374 11.86 0.61 21.12
N GLU A 375 10.84 0.95 21.91
CA GLU A 375 9.56 0.23 21.87
C GLU A 375 8.78 0.53 20.57
N ALA A 376 8.85 1.77 20.09
CA ALA A 376 8.29 2.14 18.79
C ALA A 376 9.01 1.40 17.65
N VAL A 377 10.34 1.33 17.68
CA VAL A 377 11.13 0.58 16.68
C VAL A 377 10.75 -0.90 16.68
N LYS A 378 10.63 -1.53 17.84
CA LYS A 378 10.22 -2.95 17.96
C LYS A 378 8.82 -3.17 17.39
N SER A 379 7.87 -2.26 17.66
CA SER A 379 6.52 -2.33 17.10
C SER A 379 6.53 -2.24 15.56
N ILE A 380 7.35 -1.35 15.02
CA ILE A 380 7.53 -1.22 13.56
C ILE A 380 8.12 -2.51 12.98
N LEU A 381 9.14 -3.09 13.61
CA LEU A 381 9.77 -4.33 13.15
C LEU A 381 8.78 -5.52 13.18
N ASP A 382 7.89 -5.60 14.19
CA ASP A 382 6.85 -6.62 14.25
C ASP A 382 5.83 -6.47 13.11
N GLU A 383 5.42 -5.24 12.81
CA GLU A 383 4.56 -4.96 11.64
C GLU A 383 5.28 -5.22 10.30
N MET A 384 6.55 -4.86 10.18
CA MET A 384 7.35 -5.22 9.00
C MET A 384 7.40 -6.73 8.81
N ALA A 385 7.61 -7.51 9.88
CA ALA A 385 7.57 -8.96 9.83
C ALA A 385 6.21 -9.47 9.38
N ARG A 386 5.11 -8.95 9.94
CA ARG A 386 3.74 -9.31 9.57
C ARG A 386 3.45 -9.06 8.10
N LEU A 387 4.00 -7.98 7.54
CA LEU A 387 3.88 -7.60 6.12
C LEU A 387 4.97 -8.21 5.22
N LYS A 388 5.79 -9.12 5.74
CA LYS A 388 6.87 -9.80 5.01
C LYS A 388 7.92 -8.84 4.41
N MET A 389 8.12 -7.68 5.02
CA MET A 389 9.21 -6.77 4.68
C MET A 389 10.53 -7.33 5.22
N ASN A 390 11.65 -7.05 4.52
CA ASN A 390 12.92 -7.70 4.82
C ASN A 390 14.11 -6.75 5.01
N ILE A 391 13.89 -5.45 4.81
CA ILE A 391 14.93 -4.43 4.97
C ILE A 391 14.41 -3.32 5.87
N PHE A 392 15.11 -3.02 6.95
CA PHE A 392 14.85 -1.88 7.79
C PHE A 392 15.98 -0.86 7.65
N HIS A 393 15.66 0.30 7.08
CA HIS A 393 16.60 1.42 7.01
C HIS A 393 16.38 2.33 8.23
N TRP A 394 17.27 2.20 9.20
CA TRP A 394 17.20 2.98 10.43
C TRP A 394 18.06 4.24 10.30
N HIS A 395 17.41 5.39 10.04
CA HIS A 395 18.07 6.68 9.87
C HIS A 395 18.32 7.33 11.23
N LEU A 396 19.52 7.13 11.78
CA LEU A 396 19.88 7.50 13.15
C LEU A 396 20.62 8.82 13.29
N THR A 397 21.13 9.37 12.19
CA THR A 397 22.04 10.52 12.26
C THR A 397 21.84 11.47 11.09
N ASP A 398 21.58 12.72 11.42
CA ASP A 398 21.45 13.83 10.49
C ASP A 398 21.75 15.15 11.24
N ASP A 399 21.62 16.31 10.59
CA ASP A 399 21.86 17.63 11.18
C ASP A 399 20.90 17.97 12.34
N GLN A 400 19.66 17.45 12.33
CA GLN A 400 18.68 17.69 13.39
C GLN A 400 18.87 16.79 14.62
N GLY A 401 19.62 15.70 14.52
CA GLY A 401 19.87 14.85 15.67
C GLY A 401 20.79 13.66 15.43
N TRP A 402 21.60 13.36 16.44
CA TRP A 402 22.47 12.18 16.51
C TRP A 402 21.92 11.18 17.51
N ARG A 403 21.46 10.01 17.07
CA ARG A 403 20.70 9.07 17.89
C ARG A 403 21.43 7.79 18.31
N ILE A 404 22.74 7.69 18.08
CA ILE A 404 23.53 6.50 18.39
C ILE A 404 24.71 6.81 19.31
N GLU A 405 24.82 6.07 20.44
CA GLU A 405 25.94 6.21 21.37
C GLU A 405 27.24 5.70 20.75
N ILE A 406 28.24 6.59 20.67
CA ILE A 406 29.64 6.24 20.38
C ILE A 406 30.50 6.64 21.56
N LYS A 407 30.93 5.67 22.39
CA LYS A 407 31.65 5.94 23.63
C LYS A 407 32.91 6.76 23.45
N LYS A 408 33.62 6.59 22.30
CA LYS A 408 34.82 7.36 21.96
C LYS A 408 34.50 8.84 21.68
N TYR A 409 33.28 9.18 21.32
CA TYR A 409 32.85 10.53 20.96
C TYR A 409 31.57 10.94 21.72
N PRO A 410 31.62 11.08 23.05
CA PRO A 410 30.44 11.29 23.90
C PRO A 410 29.68 12.58 23.57
N LYS A 411 30.36 13.61 23.05
CA LYS A 411 29.75 14.88 22.64
C LYS A 411 28.70 14.72 21.54
N LEU A 412 28.78 13.67 20.72
CA LEU A 412 27.76 13.38 19.70
C LEU A 412 26.39 13.17 20.33
N CYS A 413 26.31 12.52 21.50
CA CYS A 413 25.04 12.36 22.20
C CYS A 413 24.79 13.51 23.19
N GLN A 414 25.77 14.03 23.87
CA GLN A 414 25.63 15.10 24.85
C GLN A 414 25.11 16.40 24.23
N ILE A 415 25.51 16.68 22.98
CA ILE A 415 25.15 17.89 22.25
C ILE A 415 24.20 17.54 21.11
N GLY A 416 24.58 16.61 20.22
CA GLY A 416 23.86 16.33 18.99
C GLY A 416 22.55 15.55 19.18
N ALA A 417 22.31 14.90 20.34
CA ALA A 417 21.06 14.22 20.59
C ALA A 417 19.96 15.10 21.19
N ARG A 418 20.23 16.40 21.37
CA ARG A 418 19.28 17.34 22.00
C ARG A 418 19.16 18.61 21.15
N ARG A 419 17.94 19.09 20.96
CA ARG A 419 17.65 20.43 20.45
C ARG A 419 16.61 21.12 21.34
N ASP A 420 16.72 22.43 21.48
CA ASP A 420 15.88 23.21 22.41
C ASP A 420 14.48 23.46 21.87
N SER A 421 14.30 23.41 20.56
CA SER A 421 13.01 23.52 19.91
C SER A 421 13.04 22.95 18.49
N THR A 422 11.87 22.65 17.95
CA THR A 422 11.70 22.21 16.56
C THR A 422 11.12 23.36 15.74
N GLN A 423 11.69 23.58 14.56
CA GLN A 423 11.20 24.56 13.60
C GLN A 423 9.79 24.17 13.13
N LEU A 424 8.89 25.15 13.08
CA LEU A 424 7.54 25.00 12.58
C LEU A 424 7.41 25.59 11.18
N ASN A 425 6.37 25.20 10.46
CA ASN A 425 6.00 25.74 9.14
C ASN A 425 7.08 25.55 8.06
N GLY A 426 7.72 24.36 8.07
CA GLY A 426 8.72 23.96 7.09
C GLY A 426 10.08 24.64 7.28
N TRP A 427 11.04 24.28 6.45
CA TRP A 427 12.45 24.67 6.59
C TRP A 427 12.73 26.15 6.33
N LYS A 428 11.82 26.88 5.70
CA LYS A 428 11.88 28.36 5.54
C LYS A 428 11.17 29.13 6.67
N GLY A 429 10.50 28.43 7.58
CA GLY A 429 9.78 29.05 8.71
C GLY A 429 10.71 29.62 9.75
N ASN A 430 10.37 30.76 10.34
CA ASN A 430 11.12 31.40 11.42
C ASN A 430 10.46 31.21 12.80
N SER A 431 9.49 30.34 12.92
CA SER A 431 8.83 30.00 14.19
C SER A 431 9.28 28.64 14.71
N PHE A 432 9.30 28.51 16.05
CA PHE A 432 9.76 27.32 16.75
C PHE A 432 8.76 26.94 17.84
N ASP A 433 8.66 25.63 18.16
CA ASP A 433 7.70 25.13 19.15
C ASP A 433 8.12 25.36 20.60
N GLY A 434 9.35 25.78 20.87
CA GLY A 434 9.88 26.02 22.20
C GLY A 434 9.97 24.76 23.07
N LYS A 435 9.90 23.57 22.48
CA LYS A 435 9.94 22.29 23.20
C LYS A 435 11.27 21.58 22.99
N VAL A 436 11.87 21.16 24.10
CA VAL A 436 13.10 20.35 24.05
C VAL A 436 12.75 19.00 23.43
N HIS A 437 13.54 18.59 22.45
CA HIS A 437 13.49 17.27 21.86
C HIS A 437 14.84 16.58 22.05
N GLU A 438 14.87 15.45 22.75
CA GLU A 438 16.11 14.74 23.04
C GLU A 438 15.92 13.22 23.08
N GLY A 439 16.98 12.48 22.82
CA GLY A 439 17.03 11.03 22.92
C GLY A 439 18.11 10.43 22.03
N TYR A 440 18.63 9.28 22.44
CA TYR A 440 19.55 8.46 21.68
C TYR A 440 19.53 7.02 22.18
N TYR A 441 19.99 6.10 21.35
CA TYR A 441 20.12 4.69 21.69
C TYR A 441 21.47 4.37 22.28
N LYS A 442 21.47 3.68 23.43
CA LYS A 442 22.66 3.06 23.97
C LYS A 442 22.99 1.78 23.20
N LYS A 443 24.25 1.41 23.17
CA LYS A 443 24.70 0.18 22.49
C LYS A 443 23.92 -1.08 22.94
N LYS A 444 23.50 -1.14 24.22
CA LYS A 444 22.69 -2.25 24.74
C LYS A 444 21.28 -2.29 24.08
N GLU A 445 20.66 -1.13 23.89
CA GLU A 445 19.34 -1.03 23.29
C GLU A 445 19.36 -1.40 21.81
N ILE A 446 20.41 -0.97 21.08
CA ILE A 446 20.59 -1.38 19.68
C ILE A 446 20.75 -2.90 19.56
N LYS A 447 21.54 -3.52 20.47
CA LYS A 447 21.69 -4.98 20.49
C LYS A 447 20.39 -5.73 20.85
N GLU A 448 19.49 -5.09 21.57
CA GLU A 448 18.18 -5.67 21.92
C GLU A 448 17.20 -5.58 20.74
N ILE A 449 17.36 -4.57 19.88
CA ILE A 449 16.54 -4.37 18.69
C ILE A 449 16.97 -5.30 17.55
N ILE A 450 18.28 -5.47 17.35
CA ILE A 450 18.87 -6.38 16.36
C ILE A 450 18.85 -7.82 16.87
#